data_9d6e890fe8d7b072eae8c4af73fe45bb
#
_entry.id   9d6e890fe8d7b072eae8c4af73fe45bb
#
_cell.length_a   1.000
_cell.length_b   1.000
_cell.length_c   1.000
_cell.angle_alpha   90.00
_cell.angle_beta   90.00
_cell.angle_gamma   90.00
#
_symmetry.space_group_name_H-M   'P 1'
#
loop_
_entity.id
_entity.type
_entity.pdbx_description
1 polymer ?
#
loop_
_entity_poly.entity_id
_entity_poly.type
_entity_poly.pdbx_seq_one_letter_code
_entity_poly.pdbx_strand_id
1 'polypeptide(L)'
;LHLDVAAFDFAGLYPSMILARNISWETRSPTPTEFACNLSIPRDFSETKSEHMVYFKTDELGVLPKAVMELKTLRDEYKRRRKEAKNKAEYTKWDNNQMAVKRLMASFYGVIAKQGFGWADVTLAASITASAREAIRAAAFKIQEME
;
A
#
# COMPACT_ATOMS: atom_id res chain seq x y z
N LEU A 1 -7.82 -31.38 -0.59
CA LEU A 1 -7.46 -30.94 0.76
C LEU A 1 -5.95 -30.75 0.78
N HIS A 2 -5.45 -29.52 1.05
CA HIS A 2 -4.03 -29.26 1.23
C HIS A 2 -3.73 -29.35 2.72
N LEU A 3 -2.69 -30.11 3.08
CA LEU A 3 -2.14 -30.20 4.43
C LEU A 3 -0.95 -29.23 4.53
N ASP A 4 -0.69 -28.71 5.71
CA ASP A 4 0.47 -27.84 5.99
C ASP A 4 0.50 -26.52 5.18
N VAL A 5 -0.61 -25.80 5.15
CA VAL A 5 -0.73 -24.51 4.46
C VAL A 5 -0.29 -23.37 5.38
N ALA A 6 0.73 -22.63 4.97
CA ALA A 6 1.12 -21.38 5.60
C ALA A 6 0.46 -20.18 4.90
N ALA A 7 -0.14 -19.27 5.68
CA ALA A 7 -0.74 -18.05 5.17
C ALA A 7 0.11 -16.83 5.55
N PHE A 8 0.42 -15.99 4.57
CA PHE A 8 1.17 -14.75 4.76
C PHE A 8 0.31 -13.54 4.38
N ASP A 9 0.39 -12.47 5.15
CA ASP A 9 -0.33 -11.22 4.89
C ASP A 9 0.59 -10.00 5.03
N PHE A 10 0.38 -9.01 4.17
CA PHE A 10 1.10 -7.75 4.22
C PHE A 10 0.34 -6.73 5.07
N ALA A 11 0.99 -6.24 6.12
CA ALA A 11 0.42 -5.20 6.97
C ALA A 11 0.29 -3.87 6.21
N GLY A 12 -0.93 -3.59 5.69
CA GLY A 12 -1.21 -2.35 4.97
C GLY A 12 -0.55 -2.28 3.59
N LEU A 13 -0.75 -3.30 2.76
CA LEU A 13 -0.13 -3.46 1.45
C LEU A 13 -0.21 -2.20 0.57
N TYR A 14 -1.40 -1.67 0.29
CA TYR A 14 -1.57 -0.49 -0.58
C TYR A 14 -0.95 0.79 0.00
N PRO A 15 -1.17 1.15 1.27
CA PRO A 15 -0.45 2.25 1.89
C PRO A 15 1.08 2.11 1.81
N SER A 16 1.60 0.89 1.97
CA SER A 16 3.04 0.63 1.85
C SER A 16 3.55 0.83 0.43
N MET A 17 2.77 0.45 -0.60
CA MET A 17 3.16 0.70 -1.99
C MET A 17 3.15 2.18 -2.35
N ILE A 18 2.16 2.93 -1.85
CA ILE A 18 2.10 4.38 -2.01
C ILE A 18 3.37 5.04 -1.47
N LEU A 19 3.83 4.64 -0.29
CA LEU A 19 5.06 5.15 0.32
C LEU A 19 6.31 4.70 -0.44
N ALA A 20 6.43 3.42 -0.75
CA ALA A 20 7.63 2.82 -1.32
C ALA A 20 7.94 3.31 -2.74
N ARG A 21 6.92 3.73 -3.49
CA ARG A 21 7.06 4.19 -4.88
C ARG A 21 6.68 5.66 -5.05
N ASN A 22 6.48 6.39 -3.95
CA ASN A 22 6.10 7.81 -3.97
C ASN A 22 4.89 8.10 -4.88
N ILE A 23 3.87 7.22 -4.87
CA ILE A 23 2.73 7.29 -5.78
C ILE A 23 1.81 8.45 -5.38
N SER A 24 1.77 9.49 -6.20
CA SER A 24 0.90 10.66 -6.03
C SER A 24 0.67 11.32 -7.40
N TRP A 25 -0.34 12.18 -7.51
CA TRP A 25 -0.70 12.83 -8.78
C TRP A 25 0.44 13.70 -9.32
N GLU A 26 1.05 14.50 -8.44
CA GLU A 26 2.09 15.49 -8.77
C GLU A 26 3.50 14.88 -8.86
N THR A 27 3.69 13.67 -8.35
CA THR A 27 4.99 12.98 -8.43
C THR A 27 5.16 12.14 -9.69
N ARG A 28 4.16 12.06 -10.56
CA ARG A 28 4.30 11.35 -11.83
C ARG A 28 5.44 11.96 -12.65
N SER A 29 6.37 11.11 -13.12
CA SER A 29 7.53 11.50 -13.92
C SER A 29 7.35 11.11 -15.39
N PRO A 30 7.64 12.00 -16.34
CA PRO A 30 7.67 11.67 -17.76
C PRO A 30 8.93 10.90 -18.17
N THR A 31 9.94 10.85 -17.30
CA THR A 31 11.21 10.16 -17.54
C THR A 31 11.38 8.99 -16.58
N PRO A 32 12.15 7.95 -16.97
CA PRO A 32 12.45 6.82 -16.10
C PRO A 32 13.11 7.24 -14.78
N THR A 33 12.69 6.63 -13.69
CA THR A 33 13.24 6.79 -12.34
C THR A 33 13.31 5.41 -11.66
N GLU A 34 13.95 5.31 -10.51
CA GLU A 34 13.95 4.09 -9.69
C GLU A 34 12.54 3.76 -9.12
N PHE A 35 11.66 4.75 -8.98
CA PHE A 35 10.27 4.54 -8.56
C PHE A 35 9.38 4.20 -9.76
N ALA A 36 9.59 3.02 -10.31
CA ALA A 36 8.89 2.48 -11.47
C ALA A 36 7.78 1.51 -11.07
N CYS A 37 6.66 1.58 -11.77
CA CYS A 37 5.54 0.63 -11.64
C CYS A 37 5.23 0.01 -12.99
N ASN A 38 5.37 -1.30 -13.13
CA ASN A 38 4.98 -2.02 -14.33
C ASN A 38 3.50 -2.38 -14.28
N LEU A 39 2.66 -1.68 -15.02
CA LEU A 39 1.22 -1.91 -15.05
C LEU A 39 0.83 -3.23 -15.71
N SER A 40 1.72 -3.83 -16.50
CA SER A 40 1.49 -5.09 -17.19
C SER A 40 1.74 -6.34 -16.33
N ILE A 41 2.14 -6.20 -15.04
CA ILE A 41 2.31 -7.35 -14.14
C ILE A 41 1.00 -8.15 -14.05
N PRO A 42 0.99 -9.44 -14.44
CA PRO A 42 -0.21 -10.27 -14.43
C PRO A 42 -0.79 -10.43 -13.01
N ARG A 43 -2.10 -10.71 -12.95
CA ARG A 43 -2.79 -10.98 -11.66
C ARG A 43 -2.47 -12.38 -11.11
N ASP A 44 -2.12 -13.29 -11.99
CA ASP A 44 -1.59 -14.61 -11.68
C ASP A 44 -0.04 -14.63 -11.68
N PHE A 45 0.57 -15.78 -11.50
CA PHE A 45 2.02 -15.94 -11.51
C PHE A 45 2.59 -16.19 -12.91
N SER A 46 1.84 -15.90 -13.97
CA SER A 46 2.32 -16.02 -15.34
C SER A 46 3.45 -15.03 -15.66
N GLU A 47 4.21 -15.31 -16.71
CA GLU A 47 5.26 -14.41 -17.19
C GLU A 47 4.68 -13.10 -17.72
N THR A 48 5.39 -12.00 -17.47
CA THR A 48 5.04 -10.69 -18.03
C THR A 48 5.49 -10.63 -19.49
N LYS A 49 4.51 -10.51 -20.41
CA LYS A 49 4.78 -10.50 -21.85
C LYS A 49 5.08 -9.13 -22.44
N SER A 50 4.77 -8.08 -21.71
CA SER A 50 4.97 -6.68 -22.14
C SER A 50 5.27 -5.80 -20.93
N GLU A 51 5.79 -4.62 -21.18
CA GLU A 51 6.05 -3.64 -20.13
C GLU A 51 5.27 -2.36 -20.43
N HIS A 52 4.46 -1.94 -19.47
CA HIS A 52 3.84 -0.62 -19.46
C HIS A 52 4.27 0.08 -18.18
N MET A 53 5.33 0.87 -18.28
CA MET A 53 5.98 1.50 -17.14
C MET A 53 5.37 2.86 -16.84
N VAL A 54 5.15 3.10 -15.55
CA VAL A 54 4.81 4.43 -15.00
C VAL A 54 5.85 4.77 -13.95
N TYR A 55 6.36 5.99 -13.99
CA TYR A 55 7.45 6.44 -13.12
C TYR A 55 6.98 7.55 -12.20
N PHE A 56 7.59 7.60 -11.00
CA PHE A 56 7.35 8.62 -10.00
C PHE A 56 8.66 9.28 -9.57
N LYS A 57 8.61 10.56 -9.21
CA LYS A 57 9.77 11.35 -8.75
C LYS A 57 10.35 10.78 -7.45
N THR A 58 11.65 10.95 -7.28
CA THR A 58 12.41 10.44 -6.12
C THR A 58 12.93 11.55 -5.21
N ASP A 59 12.92 12.78 -5.70
CA ASP A 59 13.52 13.97 -5.06
C ASP A 59 12.59 14.65 -4.05
N GLU A 60 11.28 14.54 -4.24
CA GLU A 60 10.28 15.16 -3.36
C GLU A 60 9.16 14.21 -3.03
N LEU A 61 8.84 14.10 -1.73
CA LEU A 61 7.74 13.24 -1.27
C LEU A 61 6.39 13.86 -1.64
N GLY A 62 5.55 13.08 -2.30
CA GLY A 62 4.22 13.51 -2.75
C GLY A 62 3.21 13.72 -1.62
N VAL A 63 2.12 14.40 -1.95
CA VAL A 63 1.03 14.70 -0.99
C VAL A 63 0.39 13.42 -0.45
N LEU A 64 0.10 12.45 -1.32
CA LEU A 64 -0.52 11.19 -0.90
C LEU A 64 0.40 10.36 0.00
N PRO A 65 1.69 10.13 -0.32
CA PRO A 65 2.65 9.53 0.59
C PRO A 65 2.80 10.28 1.92
N LYS A 66 2.85 11.61 1.93
CA LYS A 66 2.89 12.41 3.17
C LYS A 66 1.68 12.10 4.05
N ALA A 67 0.46 12.15 3.49
CA ALA A 67 -0.76 11.84 4.22
C ALA A 67 -0.77 10.41 4.78
N VAL A 68 -0.32 9.43 4.00
CA VAL A 68 -0.20 8.03 4.45
C VAL A 68 0.80 7.91 5.60
N MET A 69 1.94 8.59 5.51
CA MET A 69 2.98 8.58 6.55
C MET A 69 2.48 9.17 7.88
N GLU A 70 1.79 10.31 7.81
CA GLU A 70 1.20 10.95 8.99
C GLU A 70 0.15 10.05 9.65
N LEU A 71 -0.75 9.45 8.86
CA LEU A 71 -1.76 8.54 9.37
C LEU A 71 -1.14 7.26 9.96
N LYS A 72 -0.06 6.75 9.38
CA LYS A 72 0.68 5.61 9.92
C LYS A 72 1.28 5.97 11.29
N THR A 73 1.93 7.12 11.41
CA THR A 73 2.49 7.63 12.66
C THR A 73 1.40 7.78 13.73
N LEU A 74 0.28 8.41 13.37
CA LEU A 74 -0.86 8.56 14.27
C LEU A 74 -1.44 7.22 14.73
N ARG A 75 -1.54 6.25 13.82
CA ARG A 75 -2.01 4.90 14.16
C ARG A 75 -1.06 4.19 15.12
N ASP A 76 0.24 4.32 14.92
CA ASP A 76 1.23 3.68 15.78
C ASP A 76 1.22 4.31 17.18
N GLU A 77 1.00 5.62 17.28
CA GLU A 77 0.77 6.31 18.56
C GLU A 77 -0.48 5.77 19.28
N TYR A 78 -1.61 5.60 18.57
CA TYR A 78 -2.81 5.02 19.17
C TYR A 78 -2.64 3.58 19.61
N LYS A 79 -1.87 2.78 18.86
CA LYS A 79 -1.51 1.42 19.29
C LYS A 79 -0.64 1.41 20.54
N ARG A 80 0.32 2.36 20.67
CA ARG A 80 1.14 2.54 21.85
C ARG A 80 0.26 2.87 23.05
N ARG A 81 -0.60 3.90 22.95
CA ARG A 81 -1.54 4.28 24.01
C ARG A 81 -2.48 3.15 24.40
N ARG A 82 -2.94 2.36 23.43
CA ARG A 82 -3.75 1.16 23.70
C ARG A 82 -3.02 0.14 24.57
N LYS A 83 -1.72 -0.07 24.32
CA LYS A 83 -0.90 -0.99 25.14
C LYS A 83 -0.68 -0.47 26.56
N GLU A 84 -0.64 0.84 26.73
CA GLU A 84 -0.43 1.52 28.01
C GLU A 84 -1.73 1.78 28.80
N ALA A 85 -2.89 1.41 28.22
CA ALA A 85 -4.20 1.65 28.83
C ALA A 85 -4.35 0.96 30.17
N LYS A 86 -4.80 1.72 31.17
CA LYS A 86 -4.94 1.27 32.57
C LYS A 86 -6.27 0.57 32.87
N ASN A 87 -7.25 0.73 31.99
CA ASN A 87 -8.57 0.16 32.13
C ASN A 87 -9.21 -0.15 30.78
N LYS A 88 -10.32 -0.91 30.80
CA LYS A 88 -11.04 -1.33 29.60
C LYS A 88 -11.59 -0.16 28.76
N ALA A 89 -12.00 0.92 29.39
CA ALA A 89 -12.54 2.09 28.68
C ALA A 89 -11.45 2.79 27.87
N GLU A 90 -10.28 3.03 28.45
CA GLU A 90 -9.12 3.56 27.74
C GLU A 90 -8.67 2.63 26.61
N TYR A 91 -8.56 1.33 26.87
CA TYR A 91 -8.20 0.36 25.84
C TYR A 91 -9.16 0.44 24.65
N THR A 92 -10.47 0.41 24.91
CA THR A 92 -11.50 0.48 23.86
C THR A 92 -11.41 1.79 23.09
N LYS A 93 -11.19 2.92 23.77
CA LYS A 93 -11.00 4.23 23.13
C LYS A 93 -9.86 4.21 22.13
N TRP A 94 -8.69 3.77 22.55
CA TRP A 94 -7.50 3.77 21.69
C TRP A 94 -7.56 2.71 20.60
N ASP A 95 -8.23 1.58 20.86
CA ASP A 95 -8.47 0.57 19.83
C ASP A 95 -9.40 1.09 18.74
N ASN A 96 -10.49 1.74 19.10
CA ASN A 96 -11.40 2.38 18.14
C ASN A 96 -10.68 3.44 17.30
N ASN A 97 -9.84 4.28 17.92
CA ASN A 97 -9.10 5.32 17.23
C ASN A 97 -8.10 4.73 16.21
N GLN A 98 -7.29 3.72 16.60
CA GLN A 98 -6.36 3.10 15.67
C GLN A 98 -7.09 2.36 14.53
N MET A 99 -8.27 1.80 14.80
CA MET A 99 -9.09 1.16 13.77
C MET A 99 -9.71 2.18 12.80
N ALA A 100 -10.13 3.35 13.28
CA ALA A 100 -10.61 4.44 12.43
C ALA A 100 -9.52 4.90 11.45
N VAL A 101 -8.31 5.13 11.95
CA VAL A 101 -7.16 5.49 11.10
C VAL A 101 -6.81 4.37 10.10
N LYS A 102 -6.87 3.10 10.52
CA LYS A 102 -6.67 1.96 9.59
C LYS A 102 -7.68 1.99 8.44
N ARG A 103 -8.96 2.23 8.73
CA ARG A 103 -10.02 2.30 7.71
C ARG A 103 -9.81 3.50 6.78
N LEU A 104 -9.42 4.66 7.34
CA LEU A 104 -9.12 5.86 6.54
C LEU A 104 -7.97 5.61 5.56
N MET A 105 -6.86 5.03 5.99
CA MET A 105 -5.76 4.67 5.09
C MET A 105 -6.19 3.68 4.00
N ALA A 106 -7.03 2.70 4.34
CA ALA A 106 -7.52 1.73 3.37
C ALA A 106 -8.46 2.37 2.33
N SER A 107 -9.19 3.44 2.69
CA SER A 107 -10.12 4.12 1.79
C SER A 107 -9.43 4.93 0.69
N PHE A 108 -8.16 5.31 0.84
CA PHE A 108 -7.43 6.07 -0.18
C PHE A 108 -7.45 5.39 -1.55
N TYR A 109 -7.15 4.09 -1.59
CA TYR A 109 -7.25 3.34 -2.85
C TYR A 109 -8.66 3.38 -3.44
N GLY A 110 -9.68 3.20 -2.61
CA GLY A 110 -11.08 3.24 -3.05
C GLY A 110 -11.48 4.57 -3.68
N VAL A 111 -11.02 5.70 -3.12
CA VAL A 111 -11.27 7.04 -3.67
C VAL A 111 -10.53 7.26 -4.98
N ILE A 112 -9.25 6.85 -5.07
CA ILE A 112 -8.43 6.98 -6.27
C ILE A 112 -8.95 6.10 -7.41
N ALA A 113 -9.44 4.90 -7.11
CA ALA A 113 -9.92 3.94 -8.11
C ALA A 113 -11.36 4.22 -8.60
N LYS A 114 -12.16 4.97 -7.83
CA LYS A 114 -13.59 5.14 -8.11
C LYS A 114 -13.85 6.31 -9.06
N GLN A 115 -14.25 5.99 -10.28
CA GLN A 115 -14.71 6.99 -11.25
C GLN A 115 -15.84 7.86 -10.67
N GLY A 116 -15.84 9.16 -11.01
CA GLY A 116 -16.78 10.15 -10.51
C GLY A 116 -16.34 10.90 -9.27
N PHE A 117 -15.26 10.49 -8.60
CA PHE A 117 -14.60 11.33 -7.59
C PHE A 117 -13.60 12.28 -8.27
N GLY A 118 -13.54 13.55 -7.83
CA GLY A 118 -12.59 14.53 -8.37
C GLY A 118 -11.10 14.15 -8.20
N TRP A 119 -10.81 13.15 -7.38
CA TRP A 119 -9.46 12.63 -7.10
C TRP A 119 -9.18 11.30 -7.81
N ALA A 120 -10.14 10.81 -8.62
CA ALA A 120 -9.99 9.54 -9.30
C ALA A 120 -8.89 9.60 -10.36
N ASP A 121 -7.99 8.63 -10.34
CA ASP A 121 -6.92 8.45 -11.32
C ASP A 121 -6.64 6.97 -11.54
N VAL A 122 -7.06 6.47 -12.69
CA VAL A 122 -6.93 5.06 -13.05
C VAL A 122 -5.46 4.62 -13.11
N THR A 123 -4.57 5.51 -13.55
CA THR A 123 -3.13 5.20 -13.62
C THR A 123 -2.51 5.08 -12.24
N LEU A 124 -2.86 5.96 -11.30
CA LEU A 124 -2.42 5.84 -9.91
C LEU A 124 -2.96 4.55 -9.27
N ALA A 125 -4.25 4.28 -9.42
CA ALA A 125 -4.86 3.06 -8.90
C ALA A 125 -4.19 1.80 -9.47
N ALA A 126 -3.93 1.78 -10.78
CA ALA A 126 -3.21 0.71 -11.46
C ALA A 126 -1.77 0.58 -10.95
N SER A 127 -1.06 1.70 -10.72
CA SER A 127 0.31 1.69 -10.17
C SER A 127 0.37 1.09 -8.77
N ILE A 128 -0.58 1.43 -7.89
CA ILE A 128 -0.68 0.87 -6.54
C ILE A 128 -0.88 -0.65 -6.60
N THR A 129 -1.82 -1.11 -7.42
CA THR A 129 -2.13 -2.55 -7.53
C THR A 129 -1.02 -3.33 -8.25
N ALA A 130 -0.36 -2.74 -9.23
CA ALA A 130 0.79 -3.35 -9.93
C ALA A 130 1.97 -3.55 -8.95
N SER A 131 2.33 -2.50 -8.20
CA SER A 131 3.37 -2.58 -7.17
C SER A 131 3.03 -3.62 -6.08
N ALA A 132 1.75 -3.72 -5.71
CA ALA A 132 1.29 -4.74 -4.76
C ALA A 132 1.45 -6.16 -5.32
N ARG A 133 1.11 -6.39 -6.59
CA ARG A 133 1.33 -7.69 -7.26
C ARG A 133 2.81 -8.04 -7.34
N GLU A 134 3.65 -7.08 -7.69
CA GLU A 134 5.10 -7.25 -7.70
C GLU A 134 5.64 -7.68 -6.33
N ALA A 135 5.23 -7.00 -5.25
CA ALA A 135 5.65 -7.32 -3.90
C ALA A 135 5.19 -8.72 -3.46
N ILE A 136 3.94 -9.10 -3.78
CA ILE A 136 3.41 -10.44 -3.47
C ILE A 136 4.19 -11.52 -4.23
N ARG A 137 4.46 -11.32 -5.52
CA ARG A 137 5.25 -12.26 -6.34
C ARG A 137 6.67 -12.42 -5.79
N ALA A 138 7.35 -11.32 -5.49
CA ALA A 138 8.69 -11.35 -4.91
C ALA A 138 8.74 -12.11 -3.58
N ALA A 139 7.74 -11.88 -2.71
CA ALA A 139 7.62 -12.61 -1.45
C ALA A 139 7.38 -14.13 -1.68
N ALA A 140 6.49 -14.48 -2.60
CA ALA A 140 6.20 -15.88 -2.91
C ALA A 140 7.43 -16.62 -3.44
N PHE A 141 8.17 -16.05 -4.39
CA PHE A 141 9.41 -16.63 -4.88
C PHE A 141 10.47 -16.80 -3.78
N LYS A 142 10.63 -15.76 -2.95
CA LYS A 142 11.61 -15.84 -1.85
C LYS A 142 11.26 -16.92 -0.81
N ILE A 143 10.00 -17.18 -0.57
CA ILE A 143 9.55 -18.26 0.32
C ILE A 143 9.86 -19.62 -0.31
N GLN A 144 9.62 -19.79 -1.61
CA GLN A 144 9.93 -21.02 -2.34
C GLN A 144 11.44 -21.34 -2.39
N GLU A 145 12.30 -20.32 -2.38
CA GLU A 145 13.77 -20.50 -2.31
C GLU A 145 14.27 -20.93 -0.92
N MET A 146 13.43 -20.86 0.11
CA MET A 146 13.76 -21.24 1.49
C MET A 146 13.40 -22.69 1.85
N GLU A 147 12.70 -23.39 0.96
CA GLU A 147 12.40 -24.82 1.07
C GLU A 147 13.53 -25.66 0.45
#